data_048b36bff7b98618341df7556be05b43
#
_entry.id   048b36bff7b98618341df7556be05b43
#
_cell.length_a   1.000
_cell.length_b   1.000
_cell.length_c   1.000
_cell.angle_alpha   90.00
_cell.angle_beta   90.00
_cell.angle_gamma   90.00
#
_symmetry.space_group_name_H-M   'P 1'
#
loop_
_entity.id
_entity.type
_entity.pdbx_description
1 polymer ?
#
loop_
_entity_poly.entity_id
_entity_poly.type
_entity_poly.pdbx_seq_one_letter_code
_entity_poly.pdbx_strand_id
1 'polypeptide(L)'
;EPIVGIRGYASQLEGDAVCRMGWGTWNATGQGRTCGIIVDTDVTNLSCESGLSGNCQHIMHTWMVNFDSLPGDSGGPITHKVFLPGDAYLLAYGTHVHSKDPTDYSGWYSPIAQGISAYDQLAGVSYTYEVCITSSC
;
A
#
# COMPACT_ATOMS: atom_id res chain seq x y z
N GLU A 1 -3.96 6.55 16.34
CA GLU A 1 -2.51 6.66 16.04
C GLU A 1 -2.35 7.53 14.81
N PRO A 2 -1.67 8.67 14.88
CA PRO A 2 -1.49 9.57 13.73
C PRO A 2 -0.49 9.00 12.73
N ILE A 3 -0.69 9.31 11.44
CA ILE A 3 0.34 9.14 10.42
C ILE A 3 1.25 10.35 10.52
N VAL A 4 2.55 10.12 10.74
CA VAL A 4 3.53 11.20 10.98
C VAL A 4 4.56 11.35 9.87
N GLY A 5 4.51 10.50 8.85
CA GLY A 5 5.43 10.55 7.73
C GLY A 5 5.17 9.49 6.67
N ILE A 6 5.95 9.56 5.61
CA ILE A 6 5.94 8.61 4.50
C ILE A 6 7.27 7.86 4.51
N ARG A 7 7.23 6.55 4.36
CA ARG A 7 8.43 5.75 4.15
C ARG A 7 8.83 5.77 2.68
N GLY A 8 10.03 6.22 2.38
CA GLY A 8 10.59 6.16 1.04
C GLY A 8 10.63 4.71 0.52
N TYR A 9 10.30 4.49 -0.75
CA TYR A 9 10.18 3.15 -1.32
C TYR A 9 11.47 2.32 -1.18
N ALA A 10 12.63 2.92 -1.39
CA ALA A 10 13.94 2.26 -1.24
C ALA A 10 14.28 1.83 0.20
N SER A 11 13.49 2.28 1.17
CA SER A 11 13.64 1.93 2.59
C SER A 11 12.56 0.96 3.08
N GLN A 12 11.69 0.52 2.20
CA GLN A 12 10.67 -0.51 2.49
C GLN A 12 11.27 -1.86 2.11
N LEU A 13 11.65 -2.65 3.10
CA LEU A 13 12.45 -3.85 2.91
C LEU A 13 11.62 -5.13 3.16
N GLU A 14 12.05 -6.22 2.55
CA GLU A 14 11.55 -7.55 2.92
C GLU A 14 11.71 -7.78 4.42
N GLY A 15 10.70 -8.36 5.04
CA GLY A 15 10.63 -8.54 6.49
C GLY A 15 9.98 -7.39 7.26
N ASP A 16 9.79 -6.22 6.65
CA ASP A 16 9.07 -5.11 7.30
C ASP A 16 7.60 -5.50 7.56
N ALA A 17 7.16 -5.29 8.80
CA ALA A 17 5.77 -5.51 9.18
C ALA A 17 4.89 -4.33 8.72
N VAL A 18 3.89 -4.62 7.92
CA VAL A 18 2.94 -3.61 7.43
C VAL A 18 1.50 -4.04 7.68
N CYS A 19 0.62 -3.06 7.83
CA CYS A 19 -0.79 -3.30 8.03
C CYS A 19 -1.61 -2.55 6.99
N ARG A 20 -2.62 -3.21 6.47
CA ARG A 20 -3.63 -2.64 5.59
C ARG A 20 -4.89 -2.31 6.39
N MET A 21 -5.57 -1.25 6.00
CA MET A 21 -6.94 -0.97 6.42
C MET A 21 -7.83 -1.03 5.19
N GLY A 22 -8.90 -1.81 5.22
CA GLY A 22 -9.74 -2.02 4.06
C GLY A 22 -11.21 -2.18 4.42
N TRP A 23 -12.08 -1.67 3.55
CA TRP A 23 -13.53 -1.73 3.71
C TRP A 23 -14.08 -3.15 3.55
N GLY A 24 -13.57 -3.90 2.57
CA GLY A 24 -14.00 -5.28 2.31
C GLY A 24 -13.78 -6.18 3.52
N THR A 25 -12.57 -6.12 4.09
CA THR A 25 -12.24 -6.87 5.31
C THR A 25 -13.06 -6.38 6.50
N TRP A 26 -13.24 -5.06 6.67
CA TRP A 26 -14.10 -4.52 7.72
C TRP A 26 -15.53 -5.05 7.63
N ASN A 27 -16.11 -5.00 6.44
CA ASN A 27 -17.49 -5.42 6.23
C ASN A 27 -17.70 -6.93 6.47
N ALA A 28 -16.69 -7.74 6.14
CA ALA A 28 -16.78 -9.19 6.29
C ALA A 28 -16.47 -9.68 7.71
N THR A 29 -15.56 -9.03 8.44
CA THR A 29 -15.02 -9.56 9.70
C THR A 29 -15.26 -8.64 10.91
N GLY A 30 -15.67 -7.39 10.70
CA GLY A 30 -15.70 -6.36 11.72
C GLY A 30 -14.32 -5.86 12.15
N GLN A 31 -13.26 -6.35 11.53
CA GLN A 31 -11.86 -5.96 11.79
C GLN A 31 -11.27 -5.31 10.54
N GLY A 32 -11.19 -3.99 10.52
CA GLY A 32 -10.71 -3.24 9.35
C GLY A 32 -9.20 -3.30 9.12
N ARG A 33 -8.44 -3.94 10.01
CA ARG A 33 -6.97 -3.97 9.96
C ARG A 33 -6.46 -5.40 9.82
N THR A 34 -5.66 -5.63 8.78
CA THR A 34 -4.94 -6.88 8.57
C THR A 34 -3.45 -6.56 8.41
N CYS A 35 -2.58 -7.33 9.08
CA CYS A 35 -1.15 -7.11 9.05
C CYS A 35 -0.42 -8.32 8.48
N GLY A 36 0.72 -8.07 7.87
CA GLY A 36 1.64 -9.07 7.33
C GLY A 36 3.04 -8.51 7.23
N ILE A 37 3.92 -9.24 6.59
CA ILE A 37 5.29 -8.81 6.30
C ILE A 37 5.49 -8.67 4.79
N ILE A 38 6.34 -7.75 4.38
CA ILE A 38 6.79 -7.63 2.99
C ILE A 38 7.61 -8.88 2.66
N VAL A 39 7.21 -9.62 1.63
CA VAL A 39 7.86 -10.86 1.21
C VAL A 39 8.62 -10.71 -0.11
N ASP A 40 8.31 -9.68 -0.87
CA ASP A 40 9.04 -9.35 -2.10
C ASP A 40 8.86 -7.87 -2.43
N THR A 41 9.85 -7.29 -3.06
CA THR A 41 9.90 -5.87 -3.42
C THR A 41 10.06 -5.70 -4.93
N ASP A 42 9.55 -4.59 -5.47
CA ASP A 42 9.67 -4.24 -6.88
C ASP A 42 9.09 -5.28 -7.87
N VAL A 43 7.97 -5.88 -7.49
CA VAL A 43 7.30 -6.91 -8.29
C VAL A 43 6.43 -6.25 -9.37
N THR A 44 6.49 -6.80 -10.58
CA THR A 44 5.51 -6.48 -11.63
C THR A 44 4.34 -7.44 -11.54
N ASN A 45 3.14 -6.91 -11.37
CA ASN A 45 1.90 -7.66 -11.31
C ASN A 45 1.05 -7.44 -12.58
N LEU A 46 0.29 -8.44 -12.97
CA LEU A 46 -0.66 -8.37 -14.08
C LEU A 46 -2.08 -8.33 -13.50
N SER A 47 -2.74 -7.20 -13.66
CA SER A 47 -4.16 -7.06 -13.32
C SER A 47 -5.01 -7.15 -14.57
N CYS A 48 -5.90 -8.11 -14.62
CA CYS A 48 -6.82 -8.32 -15.73
C CYS A 48 -8.26 -8.00 -15.30
N GLU A 49 -8.99 -7.31 -16.16
CA GLU A 49 -10.41 -7.09 -15.95
C GLU A 49 -11.17 -8.42 -16.08
N SER A 50 -11.98 -8.77 -15.07
CA SER A 50 -12.71 -10.03 -15.04
C SER A 50 -13.71 -10.10 -16.20
N GLY A 51 -13.58 -11.13 -17.03
CA GLY A 51 -14.49 -11.43 -18.15
C GLY A 51 -14.07 -10.91 -19.52
N LEU A 52 -12.98 -10.15 -19.63
CA LEU A 52 -12.44 -9.69 -20.90
C LEU A 52 -11.01 -10.23 -21.09
N SER A 53 -10.89 -11.35 -21.78
CA SER A 53 -9.59 -11.87 -22.20
C SER A 53 -8.94 -10.85 -23.14
N GLY A 54 -7.96 -10.11 -22.62
CA GLY A 54 -7.17 -9.13 -23.38
C GLY A 54 -6.99 -7.77 -22.73
N ASN A 55 -7.81 -7.38 -21.76
CA ASN A 55 -7.64 -6.12 -21.03
C ASN A 55 -6.85 -6.33 -19.73
N CYS A 56 -5.58 -6.65 -19.88
CA CYS A 56 -4.68 -6.77 -18.74
C CYS A 56 -3.77 -5.56 -18.67
N GLN A 57 -3.56 -5.04 -17.47
CA GLN A 57 -2.61 -3.95 -17.19
C GLN A 57 -1.46 -4.49 -16.34
N HIS A 58 -0.24 -4.11 -16.72
CA HIS A 58 0.92 -4.33 -15.88
C HIS A 58 0.96 -3.25 -14.79
N ILE A 59 0.90 -3.68 -13.54
CA ILE A 59 1.15 -2.82 -12.39
C ILE A 59 2.59 -3.07 -11.99
N MET A 60 3.45 -2.09 -12.29
CA MET A 60 4.88 -2.18 -12.05
C MET A 60 5.25 -1.64 -10.67
N HIS A 61 6.38 -2.09 -10.15
CA HIS A 61 6.93 -1.59 -8.90
C HIS A 61 5.99 -1.71 -7.70
N THR A 62 5.37 -2.87 -7.55
CA THR A 62 4.55 -3.19 -6.37
C THR A 62 5.35 -3.99 -5.35
N TRP A 63 4.96 -3.89 -4.08
CA TRP A 63 5.47 -4.68 -2.98
C TRP A 63 4.47 -5.75 -2.61
N MET A 64 4.93 -6.98 -2.48
CA MET A 64 4.10 -8.12 -2.10
C MET A 64 4.15 -8.35 -0.59
N VAL A 65 2.98 -8.54 0.00
CA VAL A 65 2.81 -8.77 1.46
C VAL A 65 1.99 -10.02 1.68
N ASN A 66 2.34 -10.80 2.68
CA ASN A 66 1.64 -12.02 3.06
C ASN A 66 0.43 -11.76 3.98
N PHE A 67 -0.51 -10.97 3.53
CA PHE A 67 -1.77 -10.78 4.26
C PHE A 67 -2.98 -11.07 3.37
N ASP A 68 -4.07 -11.48 4.02
CA ASP A 68 -5.36 -11.64 3.33
C ASP A 68 -5.92 -10.30 2.92
N SER A 69 -6.58 -10.28 1.75
CA SER A 69 -7.37 -9.14 1.33
C SER A 69 -8.66 -9.60 0.67
N LEU A 70 -9.70 -8.78 0.75
CA LEU A 70 -11.02 -9.05 0.22
C LEU A 70 -11.40 -7.98 -0.82
N PRO A 71 -12.32 -8.31 -1.75
CA PRO A 71 -12.89 -7.31 -2.65
C PRO A 71 -13.42 -6.09 -1.88
N GLY A 72 -13.05 -4.89 -2.33
CA GLY A 72 -13.35 -3.63 -1.65
C GLY A 72 -12.24 -3.11 -0.73
N ASP A 73 -11.13 -3.83 -0.59
CA ASP A 73 -9.95 -3.37 0.14
C ASP A 73 -8.99 -2.53 -0.72
N SER A 74 -9.14 -2.57 -2.05
CA SER A 74 -8.36 -1.76 -2.98
C SER A 74 -8.50 -0.27 -2.65
N GLY A 75 -7.39 0.47 -2.72
CA GLY A 75 -7.30 1.86 -2.30
C GLY A 75 -7.06 2.05 -0.80
N GLY A 76 -7.14 0.99 0.00
CA GLY A 76 -6.86 1.05 1.43
C GLY A 76 -5.40 1.39 1.75
N PRO A 77 -5.15 2.20 2.78
CA PRO A 77 -3.79 2.59 3.15
C PRO A 77 -2.99 1.41 3.70
N ILE A 78 -1.71 1.36 3.32
CA ILE A 78 -0.69 0.49 3.90
C ILE A 78 0.16 1.32 4.84
N THR A 79 0.27 0.86 6.08
CA THR A 79 0.99 1.58 7.15
C THR A 79 1.93 0.65 7.90
N HIS A 80 3.01 1.21 8.41
CA HIS A 80 3.91 0.56 9.35
C HIS A 80 3.84 1.27 10.69
N LYS A 81 3.77 0.49 11.78
CA LYS A 81 3.72 1.03 13.14
C LYS A 81 5.12 1.13 13.73
N VAL A 82 5.50 2.35 14.08
CA VAL A 82 6.75 2.63 14.78
C VAL A 82 6.44 2.83 16.26
N PHE A 83 7.17 2.13 17.12
CA PHE A 83 7.09 2.27 18.56
C PHE A 83 8.24 3.14 19.05
N LEU A 84 7.90 4.22 19.74
CA LEU A 84 8.84 5.06 20.47
C LEU A 84 8.51 5.01 21.96
N PRO A 85 9.47 5.29 22.85
CA PRO A 85 9.20 5.34 24.28
C PRO A 85 8.05 6.31 24.59
N GLY A 86 6.94 5.76 25.07
CA GLY A 86 5.75 6.53 25.48
C GLY A 86 4.75 6.84 24.36
N ASP A 87 5.03 6.51 23.10
CA ASP A 87 4.12 6.81 22.00
C ASP A 87 4.22 5.79 20.84
N ALA A 88 3.22 5.81 19.94
CA ALA A 88 3.22 4.98 18.75
C ALA A 88 2.69 5.78 17.55
N TYR A 89 3.41 5.69 16.44
CA TYR A 89 3.12 6.42 15.21
C TYR A 89 2.94 5.46 14.05
N LEU A 90 2.25 5.93 13.01
CA LEU A 90 2.15 5.24 11.74
C LEU A 90 3.00 5.94 10.69
N LEU A 91 3.73 5.18 9.91
CA LEU A 91 4.32 5.64 8.65
C LEU A 91 3.46 5.14 7.49
N ALA A 92 3.14 6.02 6.56
CA ALA A 92 2.48 5.64 5.32
C ALA A 92 3.50 4.95 4.40
N TYR A 93 3.19 3.73 3.98
CA TYR A 93 4.00 2.96 3.04
C TYR A 93 3.43 3.03 1.63
N GLY A 94 2.13 2.87 1.48
CA GLY A 94 1.52 2.83 0.16
C GLY A 94 0.02 2.66 0.18
N THR A 95 -0.50 2.26 -0.98
CA THR A 95 -1.91 2.00 -1.21
C THR A 95 -2.09 0.58 -1.74
N HIS A 96 -2.99 -0.17 -1.14
CA HIS A 96 -3.33 -1.52 -1.59
C HIS A 96 -3.92 -1.49 -3.00
N VAL A 97 -3.38 -2.28 -3.91
CA VAL A 97 -3.80 -2.29 -5.31
C VAL A 97 -4.54 -3.56 -5.71
N HIS A 98 -4.06 -4.71 -5.26
CA HIS A 98 -4.59 -5.99 -5.73
C HIS A 98 -4.33 -7.11 -4.71
N SER A 99 -5.17 -8.14 -4.76
CA SER A 99 -4.89 -9.43 -4.14
C SER A 99 -4.97 -10.49 -5.21
N LYS A 100 -4.06 -11.42 -5.18
CA LYS A 100 -4.15 -12.63 -5.97
C LYS A 100 -5.31 -13.48 -5.44
N ASP A 101 -5.73 -14.47 -6.21
CA ASP A 101 -6.74 -15.47 -5.87
C ASP A 101 -6.95 -15.64 -4.35
N PRO A 102 -8.17 -15.71 -3.84
CA PRO A 102 -8.46 -15.85 -2.41
C PRO A 102 -7.84 -17.07 -1.72
N THR A 103 -7.20 -17.96 -2.49
CA THR A 103 -6.42 -19.09 -1.97
C THR A 103 -4.93 -18.78 -1.77
N ASP A 104 -4.45 -17.63 -2.23
CA ASP A 104 -3.04 -17.23 -2.16
C ASP A 104 -2.95 -15.99 -1.26
N TYR A 105 -2.61 -16.19 0.01
CA TYR A 105 -2.50 -15.17 1.07
C TYR A 105 -1.45 -14.10 0.74
N SER A 106 -1.65 -13.38 -0.34
CA SER A 106 -0.75 -12.32 -0.77
C SER A 106 -1.52 -11.11 -1.27
N GLY A 107 -1.13 -9.93 -0.81
CA GLY A 107 -1.61 -8.66 -1.29
C GLY A 107 -0.47 -7.85 -1.88
N TRP A 108 -0.79 -7.00 -2.85
CA TRP A 108 0.18 -6.06 -3.41
C TRP A 108 -0.21 -4.64 -3.09
N TYR A 109 0.79 -3.81 -2.87
CA TYR A 109 0.59 -2.39 -2.72
C TYR A 109 1.57 -1.58 -3.57
N SER A 110 1.16 -0.40 -3.97
CA SER A 110 2.01 0.58 -4.63
C SER A 110 2.57 1.54 -3.59
N PRO A 111 3.89 1.72 -3.50
CA PRO A 111 4.49 2.69 -2.58
C PRO A 111 4.07 4.12 -2.93
N ILE A 112 3.56 4.85 -1.94
CA ILE A 112 3.06 6.22 -2.16
C ILE A 112 4.16 7.19 -2.58
N ALA A 113 5.37 7.03 -2.02
CA ALA A 113 6.52 7.88 -2.37
C ALA A 113 6.92 7.74 -3.84
N GLN A 114 6.75 6.55 -4.43
CA GLN A 114 7.02 6.32 -5.84
C GLN A 114 5.99 6.98 -6.73
N GLY A 115 4.70 6.89 -6.37
CA GLY A 115 3.62 7.57 -7.09
C GLY A 115 3.80 9.09 -7.13
N ILE A 116 4.22 9.68 -6.02
CA ILE A 116 4.54 11.11 -5.94
C ILE A 116 5.72 11.45 -6.87
N SER A 117 6.81 10.70 -6.80
CA SER A 117 7.99 10.92 -7.66
C SER A 117 7.68 10.77 -9.15
N ALA A 118 6.86 9.79 -9.53
CA ALA A 118 6.42 9.61 -10.91
C ALA A 118 5.56 10.78 -11.39
N TYR A 119 4.69 11.31 -10.54
CA TYR A 119 3.87 12.47 -10.86
C TYR A 119 4.72 13.72 -11.07
N ASP A 120 5.71 13.98 -10.23
CA ASP A 120 6.64 15.11 -10.36
C ASP A 120 7.38 15.08 -11.69
N GLN A 121 7.83 13.90 -12.12
CA GLN A 121 8.50 13.71 -13.40
C GLN A 121 7.58 13.98 -14.61
N LEU A 122 6.33 13.52 -14.56
CA LEU A 122 5.36 13.71 -15.63
C LEU A 122 4.88 15.15 -15.74
N ALA A 123 4.70 15.83 -14.61
CA ALA A 123 4.21 17.20 -14.57
C ALA A 123 5.27 18.23 -15.01
N GLY A 124 6.55 17.85 -15.05
CA GLY A 124 7.66 18.76 -15.42
C GLY A 124 7.79 19.97 -14.49
N VAL A 125 7.21 19.87 -13.30
CA VAL A 125 7.16 20.95 -12.31
C VAL A 125 8.07 20.59 -11.15
N SER A 126 8.84 21.54 -10.67
CA SER A 126 9.65 21.38 -9.46
C SER A 126 8.84 21.75 -8.22
N TYR A 127 7.65 21.18 -8.07
CA TYR A 127 6.88 21.27 -6.84
C TYR A 127 7.18 20.06 -5.97
N THR A 128 7.46 20.33 -4.71
CA THR A 128 7.49 19.27 -3.71
C THR A 128 6.05 19.01 -3.29
N TYR A 129 5.48 17.90 -3.71
CA TYR A 129 4.18 17.47 -3.21
C TYR A 129 4.38 16.88 -1.81
N GLU A 130 3.74 17.47 -0.84
CA GLU A 130 3.69 16.92 0.50
C GLU A 130 2.35 16.20 0.68
N VAL A 131 2.42 14.97 1.18
CA VAL A 131 1.20 14.29 1.64
C VAL A 131 0.78 14.96 2.95
N CYS A 132 -0.39 15.55 2.91
CA CYS A 132 -1.00 16.15 4.09
C CYS A 132 -1.29 15.10 5.15
N ILE A 133 -0.52 15.11 6.21
CA ILE A 133 -0.67 14.20 7.36
C ILE A 133 -1.23 14.91 8.61
N THR A 134 -1.44 16.20 8.52
CA THR A 134 -2.00 17.04 9.60
C THR A 134 -3.05 18.00 9.06
N SER A 135 -3.87 18.56 9.94
CA SER A 135 -4.89 19.57 9.61
C SER A 135 -4.33 20.94 9.19
N SER A 136 -3.04 21.09 9.07
CA SER A 136 -2.33 22.34 8.79
C SER A 136 -1.73 22.43 7.38
N CYS A 137 -2.17 21.58 6.46
CA CYS A 137 -1.77 21.71 5.05
C CYS A 137 -2.62 22.72 4.27
#